data_5bad069eb423755158bb88ee46c52746
#
_entry.id   5bad069eb423755158bb88ee46c52746
#
_cell.length_a   1.000
_cell.length_b   1.000
_cell.length_c   1.000
_cell.angle_alpha   90.00
_cell.angle_beta   90.00
_cell.angle_gamma   90.00
#
_symmetry.space_group_name_H-M   'P 1'
#
loop_
_entity.id
_entity.type
_entity.pdbx_description
1 polymer ?
#
loop_
_entity_poly.entity_id
_entity_poly.type
_entity_poly.pdbx_seq_one_letter_code
_entity_poly.pdbx_strand_id
1 'polypeptide(L)'
;MIRRPPRSTLFPYTTLFQSDELHFDDLDRELSRPTDLRIFSIAQAMEEGYTIERIHDLTKIDPWFLGKLKNIVDYKAKLSTYNKVEDIPADVMREAKILGFSDFQIARFVLNPTGNMEKENLAVRAHRKSMGILPAVKRINTIASEHPELTNYLYMTYAVEGYDVNYYKNEKSVVVLGSGAYRIGSSVEFDWCSVNAVQTARKLGYKSIMINYNPETVSTDYDMCDRLYFDELSFERVLDVIDLEQPRGVIVSVGGQIPNNLAMKLYRQSVPVLGTSPISIDRAENRNKFSAMLDQLGIDQPAWMELTSLEEVKGFVEKVGYPVLVRPSYVLSGAAMNVCYDDEELENFLKMAAEVSKEYPVVVSQFLENTKEIEFDAVAQNGEVVEYAISEHVEFAGVHSGDATLVFPAQKIYFATARRIKKISRQIAKELNISGPFNIQFLARNNEVKVIECNLRASRSFPFVSKVLKRNFIETATRIMLDAPYSRPDKSAFDIDWIGVKASQFSFSRLHKADPVLGVDMSSTRHILTLGHNTPLPDIPTIHHTDVLPHQSIQHGLVGLDKLAQTVVLTSQGIPFIYA
;
A
#
# COMPACT_ATOMS: atom_id res chain seq x y z
N MET A 1 -4.73 -24.40 -21.96
CA MET A 1 -5.62 -23.75 -20.97
C MET A 1 -5.07 -22.36 -20.76
N ILE A 2 -5.72 -21.34 -21.27
CA ILE A 2 -5.32 -19.94 -21.07
C ILE A 2 -5.54 -19.63 -19.60
N ARG A 3 -4.46 -19.44 -18.83
CA ARG A 3 -4.54 -18.93 -17.45
C ARG A 3 -5.15 -17.53 -17.52
N ARG A 4 -6.32 -17.34 -16.93
CA ARG A 4 -6.83 -15.97 -16.72
C ARG A 4 -5.84 -15.25 -15.82
N PRO A 5 -5.45 -13.99 -16.13
CA PRO A 5 -4.56 -13.23 -15.28
C PRO A 5 -5.13 -13.10 -13.87
N PRO A 6 -4.30 -13.00 -12.83
CA PRO A 6 -4.76 -12.71 -11.48
C PRO A 6 -5.52 -11.38 -11.52
N ARG A 7 -6.81 -11.42 -11.25
CA ARG A 7 -7.64 -10.23 -11.17
C ARG A 7 -7.26 -9.52 -9.86
N SER A 8 -6.45 -8.49 -9.96
CA SER A 8 -6.19 -7.61 -8.82
C SER A 8 -7.47 -6.84 -8.51
N THR A 9 -8.23 -7.31 -7.55
CA THR A 9 -9.36 -6.58 -6.97
C THR A 9 -8.82 -5.42 -6.14
N LEU A 10 -8.51 -4.38 -6.82
CA LEU A 10 -7.74 -3.25 -6.30
C LEU A 10 -8.61 -2.14 -5.79
N PHE A 11 -9.78 -2.25 -5.22
CA PHE A 11 -10.41 -0.99 -4.80
C PHE A 11 -11.34 -1.10 -3.61
N PRO A 12 -11.29 -0.09 -2.69
CA PRO A 12 -12.31 0.11 -1.67
C PRO A 12 -13.66 0.51 -2.31
N TYR A 13 -14.69 0.53 -1.51
CA TYR A 13 -16.12 0.70 -1.85
C TYR A 13 -16.51 1.83 -2.81
N THR A 14 -15.64 2.77 -3.11
CA THR A 14 -15.83 3.79 -4.17
C THR A 14 -15.90 3.21 -5.57
N THR A 15 -15.61 1.93 -5.74
CA THR A 15 -15.50 1.25 -7.03
C THR A 15 -16.79 0.67 -7.60
N LEU A 16 -17.88 0.66 -6.88
CA LEU A 16 -19.16 0.20 -7.45
C LEU A 16 -19.51 0.90 -8.79
N PHE A 17 -18.92 2.05 -9.05
CA PHE A 17 -19.15 2.84 -10.27
C PHE A 17 -17.87 3.25 -11.02
N GLN A 18 -16.73 2.64 -10.73
CA GLN A 18 -15.60 2.61 -11.68
C GLN A 18 -15.75 1.49 -12.71
N SER A 19 -16.91 0.84 -12.70
CA SER A 19 -17.26 -0.30 -13.54
C SER A 19 -17.50 0.01 -15.02
N ASP A 20 -17.34 1.26 -15.45
CA ASP A 20 -17.34 1.56 -16.90
C ASP A 20 -16.23 0.82 -17.66
N GLU A 21 -15.38 0.09 -16.94
CA GLU A 21 -14.31 -0.77 -17.47
C GLU A 21 -14.65 -2.27 -17.40
N LEU A 22 -15.67 -2.66 -16.60
CA LEU A 22 -16.12 -4.04 -16.50
C LEU A 22 -17.43 -4.18 -17.25
N HIS A 23 -17.35 -4.70 -18.45
CA HIS A 23 -18.52 -5.10 -19.23
C HIS A 23 -18.69 -6.60 -19.21
N PHE A 24 -19.90 -7.07 -18.94
CA PHE A 24 -20.23 -8.48 -18.89
C PHE A 24 -21.14 -8.82 -20.07
N ASP A 25 -20.68 -9.68 -20.98
CA ASP A 25 -21.42 -10.09 -22.17
C ASP A 25 -22.59 -11.03 -21.82
N ASP A 26 -22.46 -11.83 -20.77
CA ASP A 26 -23.45 -12.81 -20.32
C ASP A 26 -23.83 -12.53 -18.86
N LEU A 27 -24.74 -11.57 -18.68
CA LEU A 27 -25.21 -11.14 -17.36
C LEU A 27 -25.92 -12.26 -16.58
N ASP A 28 -26.73 -13.10 -17.24
CA ASP A 28 -27.45 -14.18 -16.57
C ASP A 28 -26.50 -15.20 -15.95
N ARG A 29 -25.40 -15.49 -16.66
CA ARG A 29 -24.34 -16.34 -16.14
C ARG A 29 -23.58 -15.72 -14.98
N GLU A 30 -23.18 -14.44 -15.10
CA GLU A 30 -22.43 -13.76 -14.06
C GLU A 30 -23.30 -13.53 -12.78
N LEU A 31 -24.58 -13.24 -12.94
CA LEU A 31 -25.51 -13.12 -11.83
C LEU A 31 -25.76 -14.46 -11.13
N SER A 32 -25.81 -15.57 -11.88
CA SER A 32 -26.04 -16.90 -11.31
C SER A 32 -24.85 -17.46 -10.55
N ARG A 33 -23.64 -16.93 -10.76
CA ARG A 33 -22.42 -17.41 -10.12
C ARG A 33 -21.94 -16.43 -9.05
N PRO A 34 -21.79 -16.87 -7.77
CA PRO A 34 -21.27 -16.01 -6.72
C PRO A 34 -19.76 -15.80 -6.92
N THR A 35 -19.40 -14.66 -7.50
CA THR A 35 -18.02 -14.21 -7.69
C THR A 35 -17.82 -12.87 -6.97
N ASP A 36 -16.59 -12.46 -6.81
CA ASP A 36 -16.19 -11.14 -6.32
C ASP A 36 -16.65 -9.98 -7.24
N LEU A 37 -16.95 -10.30 -8.51
CA LEU A 37 -17.43 -9.34 -9.50
C LEU A 37 -18.95 -9.23 -9.58
N ARG A 38 -19.71 -10.09 -8.87
CA ARG A 38 -21.17 -10.16 -8.97
C ARG A 38 -21.85 -8.82 -8.69
N ILE A 39 -21.32 -8.01 -7.76
CA ILE A 39 -21.92 -6.71 -7.44
C ILE A 39 -21.90 -5.75 -8.64
N PHE A 40 -20.85 -5.82 -9.46
CA PHE A 40 -20.74 -5.00 -10.69
C PHE A 40 -21.69 -5.50 -11.77
N SER A 41 -21.84 -6.81 -11.93
CA SER A 41 -22.83 -7.36 -12.86
C SER A 41 -24.26 -7.08 -12.46
N ILE A 42 -24.56 -6.98 -11.14
CA ILE A 42 -25.88 -6.52 -10.64
C ILE A 42 -26.10 -5.05 -11.05
N ALA A 43 -25.12 -4.18 -10.88
CA ALA A 43 -25.25 -2.78 -11.27
C ALA A 43 -25.48 -2.65 -12.79
N GLN A 44 -24.69 -3.34 -13.63
CA GLN A 44 -24.89 -3.36 -15.08
C GLN A 44 -26.28 -3.90 -15.46
N ALA A 45 -26.73 -4.99 -14.85
CA ALA A 45 -28.05 -5.55 -15.12
C ALA A 45 -29.18 -4.55 -14.80
N MET A 46 -29.05 -3.79 -13.71
CA MET A 46 -29.99 -2.73 -13.37
C MET A 46 -29.97 -1.57 -14.36
N GLU A 47 -28.81 -1.20 -14.87
CA GLU A 47 -28.64 -0.18 -15.92
C GLU A 47 -29.24 -0.64 -17.26
N GLU A 48 -29.14 -1.92 -17.57
CA GLU A 48 -29.74 -2.54 -18.76
C GLU A 48 -31.24 -2.87 -18.61
N GLY A 49 -31.85 -2.53 -17.45
CA GLY A 49 -33.28 -2.64 -17.24
C GLY A 49 -33.78 -3.98 -16.70
N TYR A 50 -32.87 -4.83 -16.14
CA TYR A 50 -33.34 -6.03 -15.44
C TYR A 50 -34.17 -5.64 -14.21
N THR A 51 -35.30 -6.35 -14.00
CA THR A 51 -36.11 -6.13 -12.81
C THR A 51 -35.46 -6.73 -11.56
N ILE A 52 -35.85 -6.22 -10.39
CA ILE A 52 -35.38 -6.74 -9.10
C ILE A 52 -35.72 -8.23 -8.97
N GLU A 53 -36.91 -8.64 -9.42
CA GLU A 53 -37.38 -10.02 -9.38
C GLU A 53 -36.48 -10.93 -10.21
N ARG A 54 -36.12 -10.53 -11.45
CA ARG A 54 -35.22 -11.30 -12.30
C ARG A 54 -33.83 -11.43 -11.68
N ILE A 55 -33.28 -10.32 -11.13
CA ILE A 55 -31.98 -10.33 -10.46
C ILE A 55 -32.02 -11.22 -9.21
N HIS A 56 -33.12 -11.15 -8.43
CA HIS A 56 -33.36 -12.02 -7.29
C HIS A 56 -33.38 -13.50 -7.71
N ASP A 57 -34.09 -13.84 -8.78
CA ASP A 57 -34.20 -15.21 -9.26
C ASP A 57 -32.87 -15.80 -9.69
N LEU A 58 -31.99 -14.99 -10.26
CA LEU A 58 -30.64 -15.41 -10.66
C LEU A 58 -29.65 -15.45 -9.50
N THR A 59 -29.68 -14.46 -8.63
CA THR A 59 -28.68 -14.28 -7.57
C THR A 59 -29.05 -14.91 -6.24
N LYS A 60 -30.36 -15.06 -5.96
CA LYS A 60 -30.96 -15.38 -4.66
C LYS A 60 -30.67 -14.33 -3.57
N ILE A 61 -30.24 -13.12 -3.96
CA ILE A 61 -30.07 -11.99 -3.04
C ILE A 61 -31.47 -11.42 -2.73
N ASP A 62 -31.73 -11.12 -1.46
CA ASP A 62 -32.99 -10.58 -1.00
C ASP A 62 -33.36 -9.28 -1.76
N PRO A 63 -34.61 -9.14 -2.24
CA PRO A 63 -35.10 -7.97 -2.97
C PRO A 63 -34.88 -6.63 -2.24
N TRP A 64 -34.90 -6.64 -0.90
CA TRP A 64 -34.65 -5.42 -0.12
C TRP A 64 -33.24 -4.85 -0.38
N PHE A 65 -32.21 -5.70 -0.39
CA PHE A 65 -30.83 -5.26 -0.72
C PHE A 65 -30.72 -4.81 -2.17
N LEU A 66 -31.34 -5.56 -3.09
CA LEU A 66 -31.38 -5.19 -4.50
C LEU A 66 -32.08 -3.84 -4.71
N GLY A 67 -33.18 -3.58 -3.97
CA GLY A 67 -33.85 -2.28 -3.98
C GLY A 67 -32.94 -1.13 -3.50
N LYS A 68 -32.07 -1.37 -2.50
CA LYS A 68 -31.09 -0.36 -2.06
C LYS A 68 -30.03 -0.09 -3.11
N LEU A 69 -29.53 -1.12 -3.78
CA LEU A 69 -28.60 -0.96 -4.91
C LEU A 69 -29.25 -0.21 -6.09
N LYS A 70 -30.52 -0.53 -6.38
CA LYS A 70 -31.28 0.14 -7.45
C LYS A 70 -31.39 1.65 -7.20
N ASN A 71 -31.62 2.08 -5.95
CA ASN A 71 -31.65 3.50 -5.60
C ASN A 71 -30.34 4.22 -5.97
N ILE A 72 -29.20 3.55 -5.78
CA ILE A 72 -27.89 4.13 -6.12
C ILE A 72 -27.73 4.21 -7.64
N VAL A 73 -28.11 3.15 -8.38
CA VAL A 73 -28.04 3.11 -9.84
C VAL A 73 -28.93 4.21 -10.45
N ASP A 74 -30.18 4.35 -9.96
CA ASP A 74 -31.10 5.37 -10.45
C ASP A 74 -30.59 6.79 -10.15
N TYR A 75 -29.94 6.97 -9.00
CA TYR A 75 -29.39 8.27 -8.64
C TYR A 75 -28.16 8.64 -9.47
N LYS A 76 -27.32 7.67 -9.85
CA LYS A 76 -26.25 7.85 -10.85
C LYS A 76 -26.82 8.43 -12.14
N ALA A 77 -27.90 7.82 -12.67
CA ALA A 77 -28.57 8.30 -13.87
C ALA A 77 -29.09 9.74 -13.72
N LYS A 78 -29.65 10.09 -12.55
CA LYS A 78 -30.08 11.45 -12.24
C LYS A 78 -28.90 12.44 -12.23
N LEU A 79 -27.77 12.09 -11.59
CA LEU A 79 -26.58 12.94 -11.58
C LEU A 79 -26.04 13.18 -12.99
N SER A 80 -26.07 12.18 -13.85
CA SER A 80 -25.61 12.26 -15.24
C SER A 80 -26.48 13.17 -16.14
N THR A 81 -27.60 13.69 -15.65
CA THR A 81 -28.40 14.69 -16.38
C THR A 81 -27.84 16.10 -16.28
N TYR A 82 -26.95 16.36 -15.32
CA TYR A 82 -26.27 17.64 -15.15
C TYR A 82 -25.00 17.68 -16.01
N ASN A 83 -24.65 18.87 -16.51
CA ASN A 83 -23.43 19.09 -17.31
C ASN A 83 -22.41 19.99 -16.60
N LYS A 84 -22.79 20.57 -15.46
CA LYS A 84 -21.93 21.41 -14.61
C LYS A 84 -22.21 21.14 -13.15
N VAL A 85 -21.17 21.21 -12.34
CA VAL A 85 -21.27 21.00 -10.90
C VAL A 85 -22.15 22.07 -10.24
N GLU A 86 -22.05 23.31 -10.72
CA GLU A 86 -22.77 24.46 -10.19
C GLU A 86 -24.28 24.37 -10.42
N ASP A 87 -24.73 23.58 -11.40
CA ASP A 87 -26.15 23.40 -11.72
C ASP A 87 -26.85 22.37 -10.81
N ILE A 88 -26.09 21.66 -9.94
CA ILE A 88 -26.64 20.66 -9.03
C ILE A 88 -27.31 21.36 -7.84
N PRO A 89 -28.65 21.21 -7.63
CA PRO A 89 -29.33 21.78 -6.48
C PRO A 89 -28.84 21.20 -5.15
N ALA A 90 -29.01 21.96 -4.06
CA ALA A 90 -28.52 21.57 -2.75
C ALA A 90 -29.18 20.27 -2.21
N ASP A 91 -30.46 20.04 -2.48
CA ASP A 91 -31.18 18.82 -2.12
C ASP A 91 -30.62 17.61 -2.89
N VAL A 92 -30.36 17.78 -4.19
CA VAL A 92 -29.77 16.71 -5.01
C VAL A 92 -28.34 16.40 -4.57
N MET A 93 -27.51 17.42 -4.29
CA MET A 93 -26.16 17.23 -3.77
C MET A 93 -26.17 16.52 -2.41
N ARG A 94 -27.06 16.94 -1.50
CA ARG A 94 -27.18 16.33 -0.17
C ARG A 94 -27.59 14.86 -0.26
N GLU A 95 -28.57 14.54 -1.06
CA GLU A 95 -29.04 13.16 -1.24
C GLU A 95 -27.96 12.29 -1.89
N ALA A 96 -27.22 12.80 -2.89
CA ALA A 96 -26.06 12.11 -3.44
C ALA A 96 -25.04 11.75 -2.36
N LYS A 97 -24.72 12.68 -1.47
CA LYS A 97 -23.78 12.44 -0.36
C LYS A 97 -24.35 11.44 0.67
N ILE A 98 -25.65 11.45 0.96
CA ILE A 98 -26.33 10.48 1.83
C ILE A 98 -26.27 9.07 1.22
N LEU A 99 -26.46 8.95 -0.08
CA LEU A 99 -26.35 7.68 -0.81
C LEU A 99 -24.93 7.16 -0.95
N GLY A 100 -23.92 7.94 -0.53
CA GLY A 100 -22.53 7.53 -0.48
C GLY A 100 -21.68 7.93 -1.70
N PHE A 101 -22.21 8.73 -2.63
CA PHE A 101 -21.39 9.24 -3.74
C PHE A 101 -20.27 10.16 -3.24
N SER A 102 -19.04 9.83 -3.59
CA SER A 102 -17.89 10.69 -3.33
C SER A 102 -17.90 11.92 -4.25
N ASP A 103 -17.15 12.96 -3.84
CA ASP A 103 -16.98 14.15 -4.68
C ASP A 103 -16.36 13.78 -6.04
N PHE A 104 -15.48 12.75 -6.06
CA PHE A 104 -14.89 12.20 -7.27
C PHE A 104 -15.94 11.54 -8.20
N GLN A 105 -16.83 10.72 -7.64
CA GLN A 105 -17.88 10.06 -8.42
C GLN A 105 -18.88 11.06 -8.99
N ILE A 106 -19.29 12.06 -8.18
CA ILE A 106 -20.17 13.14 -8.65
C ILE A 106 -19.50 13.90 -9.81
N ALA A 107 -18.22 14.27 -9.66
CA ALA A 107 -17.48 14.93 -10.74
C ALA A 107 -17.46 14.08 -12.02
N ARG A 108 -17.20 12.78 -11.89
CA ARG A 108 -17.15 11.84 -13.03
C ARG A 108 -18.49 11.75 -13.77
N PHE A 109 -19.59 11.61 -13.05
CA PHE A 109 -20.91 11.44 -13.67
C PHE A 109 -21.45 12.72 -14.30
N VAL A 110 -21.11 13.87 -13.72
CA VAL A 110 -21.60 15.18 -14.19
C VAL A 110 -20.74 15.72 -15.33
N LEU A 111 -19.41 15.58 -15.25
CA LEU A 111 -18.50 16.25 -16.19
C LEU A 111 -17.94 15.28 -17.24
N ASN A 112 -18.04 13.95 -16.98
CA ASN A 112 -17.45 12.90 -17.82
C ASN A 112 -16.03 13.24 -18.34
N PRO A 113 -15.10 13.69 -17.45
CA PRO A 113 -13.79 14.15 -17.84
C PRO A 113 -12.88 13.01 -18.25
N THR A 114 -11.89 13.30 -19.07
CA THR A 114 -10.80 12.38 -19.41
C THR A 114 -9.53 12.79 -18.66
N GLY A 115 -8.84 11.83 -18.04
CA GLY A 115 -7.56 12.05 -17.35
C GLY A 115 -7.67 12.35 -15.85
N ASN A 116 -6.72 13.10 -15.31
CA ASN A 116 -6.63 13.38 -13.88
C ASN A 116 -7.77 14.29 -13.41
N MET A 117 -8.60 13.78 -12.50
CA MET A 117 -9.82 14.42 -12.01
C MET A 117 -9.64 15.19 -10.68
N GLU A 118 -8.42 15.53 -10.28
CA GLU A 118 -8.20 16.21 -8.99
C GLU A 118 -8.90 17.58 -8.94
N LYS A 119 -8.85 18.34 -10.04
CA LYS A 119 -9.49 19.66 -10.15
C LYS A 119 -11.00 19.56 -10.06
N GLU A 120 -11.58 18.61 -10.77
CA GLU A 120 -13.02 18.37 -10.82
C GLU A 120 -13.56 17.89 -9.46
N ASN A 121 -12.83 17.00 -8.80
CA ASN A 121 -13.13 16.56 -7.44
C ASN A 121 -13.17 17.77 -6.46
N LEU A 122 -12.16 18.63 -6.53
CA LEU A 122 -12.10 19.85 -5.70
C LEU A 122 -13.22 20.85 -6.03
N ALA A 123 -13.66 20.93 -7.29
CA ALA A 123 -14.80 21.78 -7.68
C ALA A 123 -16.10 21.29 -7.01
N VAL A 124 -16.37 19.98 -7.03
CA VAL A 124 -17.52 19.39 -6.30
C VAL A 124 -17.44 19.68 -4.82
N ARG A 125 -16.23 19.46 -4.20
CA ARG A 125 -16.01 19.76 -2.79
C ARG A 125 -16.30 21.23 -2.46
N ALA A 126 -15.78 22.16 -3.27
CA ALA A 126 -16.00 23.60 -3.07
C ALA A 126 -17.49 23.95 -3.17
N HIS A 127 -18.18 23.41 -4.17
CA HIS A 127 -19.60 23.65 -4.40
C HIS A 127 -20.45 23.15 -3.24
N ARG A 128 -20.28 21.86 -2.80
CA ARG A 128 -21.04 21.34 -1.65
C ARG A 128 -20.77 22.10 -0.35
N LYS A 129 -19.51 22.53 -0.11
CA LYS A 129 -19.17 23.35 1.06
C LYS A 129 -19.83 24.72 1.02
N SER A 130 -19.94 25.37 -0.15
CA SER A 130 -20.63 26.65 -0.30
C SER A 130 -22.13 26.57 0.01
N MET A 131 -22.73 25.39 -0.17
CA MET A 131 -24.13 25.10 0.21
C MET A 131 -24.28 24.61 1.66
N GLY A 132 -23.21 24.60 2.47
CA GLY A 132 -23.25 24.09 3.84
C GLY A 132 -23.41 22.57 3.94
N ILE A 133 -23.15 21.82 2.87
CA ILE A 133 -23.21 20.35 2.89
C ILE A 133 -21.86 19.82 3.36
N LEU A 134 -21.79 19.56 4.67
CA LEU A 134 -20.61 19.04 5.37
C LEU A 134 -20.98 17.72 6.06
N PRO A 135 -20.03 16.78 6.20
CA PRO A 135 -20.31 15.57 6.93
C PRO A 135 -20.41 15.85 8.43
N ALA A 136 -21.35 15.19 9.10
CA ALA A 136 -21.39 15.07 10.54
C ALA A 136 -20.34 14.06 11.02
N VAL A 137 -19.86 14.22 12.26
CA VAL A 137 -18.97 13.24 12.90
C VAL A 137 -19.69 12.63 14.08
N LYS A 138 -19.84 11.32 14.04
CA LYS A 138 -20.58 10.55 15.04
C LYS A 138 -19.69 9.50 15.69
N ARG A 139 -19.99 9.15 16.94
CA ARG A 139 -19.36 8.02 17.62
C ARG A 139 -19.99 6.71 17.19
N ILE A 140 -19.16 5.71 17.01
CA ILE A 140 -19.63 4.33 16.84
C ILE A 140 -19.96 3.80 18.24
N ASN A 141 -21.22 3.48 18.47
CA ASN A 141 -21.65 2.84 19.70
C ASN A 141 -21.60 1.32 19.53
N THR A 142 -20.71 0.64 20.28
CA THR A 142 -20.48 -0.80 20.18
C THR A 142 -21.43 -1.64 20.99
N ILE A 143 -22.28 -1.02 21.82
CA ILE A 143 -23.22 -1.68 22.74
C ILE A 143 -24.67 -1.26 22.49
N ALA A 144 -25.03 -1.02 21.23
CA ALA A 144 -26.40 -0.71 20.78
C ALA A 144 -27.07 0.45 21.55
N SER A 145 -26.29 1.40 22.02
CA SER A 145 -26.75 2.57 22.82
C SER A 145 -27.38 2.22 24.17
N GLU A 146 -27.13 1.04 24.72
CA GLU A 146 -27.58 0.69 26.07
C GLU A 146 -26.90 1.54 27.15
N HIS A 147 -25.66 1.99 26.88
CA HIS A 147 -24.92 2.93 27.70
C HIS A 147 -24.28 4.03 26.84
N PRO A 148 -24.00 5.22 27.40
CA PRO A 148 -23.25 6.26 26.71
C PRO A 148 -21.86 5.75 26.29
N GLU A 149 -21.56 5.84 24.99
CA GLU A 149 -20.24 5.49 24.48
C GLU A 149 -19.26 6.63 24.71
N LEU A 150 -18.13 6.33 25.36
CA LEU A 150 -17.08 7.30 25.66
C LEU A 150 -15.83 7.10 24.79
N THR A 151 -15.77 6.02 24.00
CA THR A 151 -14.64 5.78 23.09
C THR A 151 -14.59 6.82 21.98
N ASN A 152 -13.39 7.08 21.50
CA ASN A 152 -13.20 8.02 20.39
C ASN A 152 -13.22 7.30 19.02
N TYR A 153 -14.10 6.32 18.86
CA TYR A 153 -14.44 5.70 17.60
C TYR A 153 -15.40 6.59 16.82
N LEU A 154 -14.92 7.20 15.75
CA LEU A 154 -15.64 8.20 14.99
C LEU A 154 -15.87 7.70 13.56
N TYR A 155 -16.97 8.12 12.96
CA TYR A 155 -17.21 7.98 11.52
C TYR A 155 -17.86 9.24 10.97
N MET A 156 -17.72 9.47 9.69
CA MET A 156 -18.30 10.62 9.00
C MET A 156 -19.53 10.21 8.19
N THR A 157 -20.60 10.99 8.29
CA THR A 157 -21.87 10.72 7.60
C THR A 157 -22.55 12.01 7.19
N TYR A 158 -23.34 11.93 6.11
CA TYR A 158 -24.23 13.04 5.67
C TYR A 158 -25.70 12.79 6.03
N ALA A 159 -26.02 11.60 6.60
CA ALA A 159 -27.39 11.21 6.93
C ALA A 159 -27.96 11.95 8.16
N VAL A 160 -27.12 12.55 8.97
CA VAL A 160 -27.48 13.29 10.18
C VAL A 160 -26.63 14.55 10.30
N GLU A 161 -27.00 15.44 11.24
CA GLU A 161 -26.27 16.68 11.50
C GLU A 161 -25.54 16.64 12.85
N GLY A 162 -24.60 17.57 13.04
CA GLY A 162 -23.89 17.79 14.28
C GLY A 162 -22.72 16.85 14.55
N TYR A 163 -21.97 17.14 15.60
CA TYR A 163 -20.76 16.44 16.01
C TYR A 163 -20.93 15.87 17.41
N ASP A 164 -20.49 14.62 17.62
CA ASP A 164 -20.48 13.98 18.94
C ASP A 164 -19.16 14.25 19.70
N VAL A 165 -18.24 14.99 19.08
CA VAL A 165 -16.98 15.40 19.67
C VAL A 165 -16.76 16.90 19.51
N ASN A 166 -16.02 17.49 20.46
CA ASN A 166 -15.67 18.90 20.41
C ASN A 166 -14.33 19.10 19.68
N TYR A 167 -14.25 20.12 18.86
CA TYR A 167 -13.05 20.56 18.18
C TYR A 167 -12.53 21.85 18.82
N TYR A 168 -11.28 21.82 19.25
CA TYR A 168 -10.65 22.99 19.89
C TYR A 168 -9.61 23.58 18.95
N LYS A 169 -9.74 24.86 18.64
CA LYS A 169 -8.71 25.59 17.88
C LYS A 169 -7.39 25.60 18.67
N ASN A 170 -6.29 25.42 17.96
CA ASN A 170 -4.93 25.38 18.52
C ASN A 170 -4.60 24.15 19.40
N GLU A 171 -5.36 23.08 19.31
CA GLU A 171 -4.98 21.82 19.94
C GLU A 171 -3.73 21.27 19.25
N LYS A 172 -2.75 20.85 20.06
CA LYS A 172 -1.50 20.27 19.54
C LYS A 172 -1.79 18.84 19.05
N SER A 173 -2.23 18.69 17.82
CA SER A 173 -2.64 17.40 17.23
C SER A 173 -1.85 17.04 15.98
N VAL A 174 -1.81 15.75 15.67
CA VAL A 174 -1.18 15.15 14.47
C VAL A 174 -2.08 14.06 13.92
N VAL A 175 -2.29 14.05 12.61
CA VAL A 175 -3.00 12.99 11.90
C VAL A 175 -2.00 11.96 11.37
N VAL A 176 -2.27 10.69 11.59
CA VAL A 176 -1.53 9.56 11.01
C VAL A 176 -2.48 8.80 10.10
N LEU A 177 -2.09 8.58 8.86
CA LEU A 177 -2.86 7.80 7.91
C LEU A 177 -2.44 6.33 7.99
N GLY A 178 -3.42 5.44 8.25
CA GLY A 178 -3.21 4.00 8.33
C GLY A 178 -3.05 3.32 6.97
N SER A 179 -3.06 1.99 6.96
CA SER A 179 -2.83 1.20 5.75
C SER A 179 -4.07 0.98 4.87
N GLY A 180 -5.24 1.32 5.37
CA GLY A 180 -6.51 1.12 4.66
C GLY A 180 -7.01 -0.32 4.73
N ALA A 181 -7.73 -0.78 3.70
CA ALA A 181 -8.34 -2.09 3.67
C ALA A 181 -7.31 -3.22 3.77
N TYR A 182 -7.65 -4.26 4.53
CA TYR A 182 -6.83 -5.46 4.64
C TYR A 182 -6.92 -6.29 3.35
N ARG A 183 -5.78 -6.47 2.71
CA ARG A 183 -5.65 -7.24 1.45
C ARG A 183 -4.20 -7.68 1.28
N ILE A 184 -3.95 -8.61 0.37
CA ILE A 184 -2.59 -8.92 -0.08
C ILE A 184 -1.95 -7.62 -0.58
N GLY A 185 -0.79 -7.26 -0.02
CA GLY A 185 -0.10 -6.00 -0.32
C GLY A 185 -0.37 -4.83 0.62
N SER A 186 -1.44 -4.85 1.42
CA SER A 186 -1.66 -3.98 2.58
C SER A 186 -1.52 -4.81 3.84
N SER A 187 -0.29 -5.02 4.27
CA SER A 187 0.09 -5.99 5.29
C SER A 187 0.10 -5.39 6.69
N VAL A 188 0.06 -6.25 7.68
CA VAL A 188 0.10 -5.90 9.12
C VAL A 188 1.37 -5.14 9.53
N GLU A 189 2.43 -5.20 8.74
CA GLU A 189 3.67 -4.46 8.98
C GLU A 189 3.44 -2.95 8.91
N PHE A 190 2.60 -2.47 7.99
CA PHE A 190 2.26 -1.06 7.91
C PHE A 190 1.34 -0.62 9.05
N ASP A 191 0.49 -1.52 9.54
CA ASP A 191 -0.29 -1.27 10.74
C ASP A 191 0.61 -1.11 11.96
N TRP A 192 1.58 -2.00 12.15
CA TRP A 192 2.59 -1.86 13.19
C TRP A 192 3.32 -0.52 13.10
N CYS A 193 3.70 -0.07 11.89
CA CYS A 193 4.33 1.23 11.70
C CYS A 193 3.39 2.38 12.09
N SER A 194 2.13 2.31 11.72
CA SER A 194 1.13 3.34 12.04
C SER A 194 0.88 3.43 13.55
N VAL A 195 0.74 2.29 14.24
CA VAL A 195 0.59 2.22 15.70
C VAL A 195 1.78 2.87 16.41
N ASN A 196 3.01 2.52 16.00
CA ASN A 196 4.21 3.10 16.61
C ASN A 196 4.33 4.61 16.36
N ALA A 197 3.91 5.11 15.21
CA ALA A 197 3.88 6.54 14.92
C ALA A 197 2.86 7.27 15.81
N VAL A 198 1.64 6.75 15.92
CA VAL A 198 0.59 7.29 16.78
C VAL A 198 1.02 7.33 18.24
N GLN A 199 1.53 6.21 18.76
CA GLN A 199 1.99 6.12 20.15
C GLN A 199 3.16 7.05 20.43
N THR A 200 4.08 7.23 19.47
CA THR A 200 5.20 8.15 19.60
C THR A 200 4.72 9.61 19.64
N ALA A 201 3.79 9.99 18.76
CA ALA A 201 3.19 11.32 18.78
C ALA A 201 2.52 11.59 20.13
N ARG A 202 1.77 10.62 20.67
CA ARG A 202 1.14 10.70 21.99
C ARG A 202 2.16 10.88 23.12
N LYS A 203 3.25 10.10 23.13
CA LYS A 203 4.36 10.25 24.10
C LYS A 203 5.02 11.64 24.04
N LEU A 204 4.99 12.29 22.89
CA LEU A 204 5.50 13.65 22.68
C LEU A 204 4.47 14.76 23.05
N GLY A 205 3.32 14.37 23.60
CA GLY A 205 2.27 15.28 24.04
C GLY A 205 1.43 15.86 22.90
N TYR A 206 1.38 15.18 21.75
CA TYR A 206 0.41 15.47 20.70
C TYR A 206 -0.85 14.65 20.92
N LYS A 207 -2.00 15.27 20.65
CA LYS A 207 -3.23 14.52 20.45
C LYS A 207 -3.08 13.73 19.15
N SER A 208 -3.11 12.42 19.28
CA SER A 208 -2.93 11.51 18.16
C SER A 208 -4.26 11.20 17.49
N ILE A 209 -4.33 11.41 16.19
CA ILE A 209 -5.51 11.18 15.37
C ILE A 209 -5.15 10.14 14.32
N MET A 210 -5.89 9.04 14.28
CA MET A 210 -5.75 7.98 13.27
C MET A 210 -6.91 8.06 12.28
N ILE A 211 -6.61 7.90 11.00
CA ILE A 211 -7.62 7.60 9.98
C ILE A 211 -7.30 6.22 9.42
N ASN A 212 -8.17 5.25 9.69
CA ASN A 212 -8.09 3.90 9.15
C ASN A 212 -9.47 3.22 9.22
N TYR A 213 -9.72 2.21 8.40
CA TYR A 213 -11.04 1.57 8.33
C TYR A 213 -11.01 0.04 8.29
N ASN A 214 -9.88 -0.55 8.65
CA ASN A 214 -9.78 -2.00 8.77
C ASN A 214 -10.01 -2.43 10.23
N PRO A 215 -11.12 -3.11 10.57
CA PRO A 215 -11.43 -3.48 11.95
C PRO A 215 -10.49 -4.58 12.52
N GLU A 216 -9.74 -5.27 11.66
CA GLU A 216 -8.83 -6.34 12.03
C GLU A 216 -7.41 -5.84 12.37
N THR A 217 -7.21 -4.52 12.40
CA THR A 217 -5.90 -3.92 12.65
C THR A 217 -5.80 -3.35 14.07
N VAL A 218 -4.60 -3.40 14.66
CA VAL A 218 -4.33 -2.85 16.00
C VAL A 218 -4.46 -1.33 16.01
N SER A 219 -4.18 -0.64 14.90
CA SER A 219 -4.36 0.81 14.81
C SER A 219 -5.81 1.26 14.97
N THR A 220 -6.76 0.37 14.80
CA THR A 220 -8.19 0.62 15.01
C THR A 220 -8.70 0.16 16.37
N ASP A 221 -7.84 -0.29 17.27
CA ASP A 221 -8.20 -0.58 18.65
C ASP A 221 -8.48 0.72 19.42
N TYR A 222 -9.42 0.66 20.34
CA TYR A 222 -10.01 1.84 21.02
C TYR A 222 -9.01 2.65 21.87
N ASP A 223 -7.91 2.05 22.30
CA ASP A 223 -6.91 2.64 23.20
C ASP A 223 -5.62 3.09 22.48
N MET A 224 -5.50 2.83 21.17
CA MET A 224 -4.27 3.10 20.43
C MET A 224 -4.05 4.58 20.14
N CYS A 225 -5.10 5.37 19.97
CA CYS A 225 -5.01 6.80 19.66
C CYS A 225 -6.04 7.60 20.46
N ASP A 226 -5.89 8.94 20.46
CA ASP A 226 -6.84 9.82 21.14
C ASP A 226 -8.13 10.03 20.34
N ARG A 227 -8.05 9.92 19.00
CA ARG A 227 -9.20 9.87 18.07
C ARG A 227 -8.93 8.93 16.91
N LEU A 228 -9.89 8.04 16.65
CA LEU A 228 -9.92 7.19 15.49
C LEU A 228 -11.08 7.59 14.59
N TYR A 229 -10.77 8.07 13.38
CA TYR A 229 -11.74 8.16 12.30
C TYR A 229 -11.75 6.82 11.57
N PHE A 230 -12.76 6.04 11.85
CA PHE A 230 -13.03 4.78 11.18
C PHE A 230 -13.69 5.08 9.83
N ASP A 231 -12.88 5.51 8.89
CA ASP A 231 -13.33 6.01 7.60
C ASP A 231 -12.29 5.69 6.51
N GLU A 232 -12.70 5.78 5.26
CA GLU A 232 -11.82 5.49 4.13
C GLU A 232 -10.66 6.49 3.99
N LEU A 233 -9.54 6.03 3.45
CA LEU A 233 -8.37 6.86 3.14
C LEU A 233 -8.50 7.51 1.76
N SER A 234 -9.66 8.12 1.48
CA SER A 234 -9.84 8.91 0.27
C SER A 234 -9.37 10.35 0.47
N PHE A 235 -9.04 11.01 -0.64
CA PHE A 235 -8.63 12.42 -0.61
C PHE A 235 -9.69 13.32 0.00
N GLU A 236 -10.97 13.08 -0.31
CA GLU A 236 -12.11 13.79 0.24
C GLU A 236 -12.19 13.66 1.76
N ARG A 237 -12.19 12.42 2.28
CA ARG A 237 -12.35 12.14 3.71
C ARG A 237 -11.19 12.67 4.53
N VAL A 238 -9.96 12.49 4.03
CA VAL A 238 -8.77 13.02 4.70
C VAL A 238 -8.84 14.55 4.79
N LEU A 239 -9.24 15.24 3.72
CA LEU A 239 -9.42 16.71 3.76
C LEU A 239 -10.55 17.13 4.71
N ASP A 240 -11.65 16.38 4.79
CA ASP A 240 -12.75 16.70 5.71
C ASP A 240 -12.31 16.56 7.18
N VAL A 241 -11.53 15.53 7.51
CA VAL A 241 -10.94 15.38 8.85
C VAL A 241 -9.95 16.52 9.16
N ILE A 242 -9.10 16.89 8.20
CA ILE A 242 -8.12 17.96 8.37
C ILE A 242 -8.82 19.30 8.59
N ASP A 243 -9.88 19.58 7.86
CA ASP A 243 -10.67 20.81 8.02
C ASP A 243 -11.29 20.91 9.44
N LEU A 244 -11.66 19.78 10.04
CA LEU A 244 -12.24 19.73 11.38
C LEU A 244 -11.18 19.80 12.49
N GLU A 245 -10.15 18.97 12.39
CA GLU A 245 -9.13 18.79 13.44
C GLU A 245 -8.05 19.86 13.42
N GLN A 246 -7.81 20.53 12.28
CA GLN A 246 -6.77 21.55 12.13
C GLN A 246 -5.41 21.12 12.70
N PRO A 247 -4.89 19.92 12.31
CA PRO A 247 -3.70 19.37 12.93
C PRO A 247 -2.45 20.17 12.56
N ARG A 248 -1.37 20.03 13.37
CA ARG A 248 -0.03 20.50 12.98
C ARG A 248 0.39 19.99 11.61
N GLY A 249 -0.01 18.77 11.27
CA GLY A 249 0.28 18.16 9.99
C GLY A 249 -0.13 16.69 9.95
N VAL A 250 0.15 16.07 8.81
CA VAL A 250 -0.24 14.69 8.47
C VAL A 250 0.99 13.83 8.23
N ILE A 251 1.08 12.67 8.87
CA ILE A 251 2.09 11.64 8.62
C ILE A 251 1.52 10.65 7.60
N VAL A 252 2.11 10.58 6.40
CA VAL A 252 1.70 9.71 5.29
C VAL A 252 2.64 8.52 5.08
N SER A 253 3.84 8.55 5.68
CA SER A 253 4.95 7.67 5.33
C SER A 253 4.98 6.34 6.12
N VAL A 254 3.97 6.03 6.93
CA VAL A 254 3.94 4.82 7.77
C VAL A 254 2.88 3.80 7.35
N GLY A 255 1.81 4.22 6.69
CA GLY A 255 0.68 3.37 6.29
C GLY A 255 0.84 2.64 4.94
N GLY A 256 2.03 2.65 4.35
CA GLY A 256 2.28 2.03 3.04
C GLY A 256 1.93 2.93 1.86
N GLN A 257 1.57 2.34 0.73
CA GLN A 257 1.41 3.09 -0.53
C GLN A 257 0.17 3.98 -0.58
N ILE A 258 -0.97 3.53 0.00
CA ILE A 258 -2.24 4.27 -0.07
C ILE A 258 -2.09 5.69 0.50
N PRO A 259 -1.64 5.88 1.75
CA PRO A 259 -1.42 7.23 2.27
C PRO A 259 -0.30 7.99 1.53
N ASN A 260 0.74 7.30 1.08
CA ASN A 260 1.84 7.94 0.35
C ASN A 260 1.36 8.57 -0.98
N ASN A 261 0.42 7.93 -1.68
CA ASN A 261 -0.19 8.45 -2.92
C ASN A 261 -1.02 9.73 -2.69
N LEU A 262 -1.43 10.01 -1.45
CA LEU A 262 -2.13 11.25 -1.12
C LEU A 262 -1.20 12.43 -0.89
N ALA A 263 0.10 12.21 -0.69
CA ALA A 263 1.06 13.25 -0.28
C ALA A 263 1.03 14.48 -1.21
N MET A 264 1.15 14.30 -2.52
CA MET A 264 1.12 15.41 -3.48
C MET A 264 -0.23 16.10 -3.56
N LYS A 265 -1.34 15.36 -3.48
CA LYS A 265 -2.70 15.92 -3.47
C LYS A 265 -2.92 16.79 -2.24
N LEU A 266 -2.50 16.33 -1.07
CA LEU A 266 -2.57 17.10 0.19
C LEU A 266 -1.69 18.35 0.14
N TYR A 267 -0.47 18.23 -0.38
CA TYR A 267 0.46 19.36 -0.53
C TYR A 267 -0.11 20.47 -1.40
N ARG A 268 -0.75 20.14 -2.54
CA ARG A 268 -1.41 21.12 -3.42
C ARG A 268 -2.55 21.87 -2.72
N GLN A 269 -3.13 21.28 -1.68
CA GLN A 269 -4.14 21.92 -0.81
C GLN A 269 -3.53 22.63 0.39
N SER A 270 -2.22 22.85 0.39
CA SER A 270 -1.48 23.51 1.48
C SER A 270 -1.59 22.78 2.83
N VAL A 271 -1.88 21.50 2.83
CA VAL A 271 -1.86 20.66 4.04
C VAL A 271 -0.40 20.36 4.41
N PRO A 272 0.02 20.63 5.65
CA PRO A 272 1.35 20.30 6.10
C PRO A 272 1.55 18.77 6.15
N VAL A 273 2.34 18.23 5.23
CA VAL A 273 2.80 16.82 5.27
C VAL A 273 4.09 16.78 6.07
N LEU A 274 4.10 15.99 7.14
CA LEU A 274 5.23 15.88 8.06
C LEU A 274 6.27 14.90 7.54
N GLY A 275 7.53 15.27 7.64
CA GLY A 275 8.66 14.47 7.21
C GLY A 275 9.17 14.86 5.83
N THR A 276 9.41 13.88 4.98
CA THR A 276 9.94 14.11 3.62
C THR A 276 8.97 14.90 2.77
N SER A 277 9.48 15.90 2.03
CA SER A 277 8.67 16.75 1.16
C SER A 277 7.89 15.90 0.13
N PRO A 278 6.59 16.18 -0.09
CA PRO A 278 5.80 15.54 -1.13
C PRO A 278 6.41 15.65 -2.53
N ILE A 279 7.14 16.72 -2.83
CA ILE A 279 7.88 16.87 -4.08
C ILE A 279 8.98 15.80 -4.20
N SER A 280 9.69 15.50 -3.12
CA SER A 280 10.70 14.44 -3.10
C SER A 280 10.05 13.05 -3.17
N ILE A 281 8.88 12.88 -2.56
CA ILE A 281 8.09 11.64 -2.67
C ILE A 281 7.71 11.41 -4.14
N ASP A 282 7.17 12.40 -4.82
CA ASP A 282 6.83 12.31 -6.25
C ASP A 282 8.07 12.04 -7.13
N ARG A 283 9.22 12.66 -6.82
CA ARG A 283 10.48 12.38 -7.54
C ARG A 283 10.95 10.93 -7.38
N ALA A 284 10.73 10.32 -6.24
CA ALA A 284 11.12 8.93 -5.97
C ALA A 284 10.12 7.91 -6.56
N GLU A 285 8.82 8.20 -6.48
CA GLU A 285 7.75 7.31 -6.97
C GLU A 285 7.58 7.37 -8.49
N ASN A 286 7.82 8.52 -9.10
CA ASN A 286 7.79 8.66 -10.56
C ASN A 286 9.06 8.10 -11.18
N ARG A 287 8.91 7.00 -11.93
CA ARG A 287 10.06 6.25 -12.48
C ARG A 287 10.98 7.10 -13.33
N ASN A 288 10.43 7.95 -14.19
CA ASN A 288 11.23 8.81 -15.06
C ASN A 288 12.06 9.82 -14.26
N LYS A 289 11.42 10.50 -13.29
CA LYS A 289 12.10 11.47 -12.43
C LYS A 289 13.18 10.80 -11.59
N PHE A 290 12.88 9.62 -11.04
CA PHE A 290 13.83 8.85 -10.24
C PHE A 290 15.00 8.37 -11.06
N SER A 291 14.77 7.78 -12.24
CA SER A 291 15.83 7.28 -13.11
C SER A 291 16.72 8.41 -13.63
N ALA A 292 16.13 9.54 -14.04
CA ALA A 292 16.92 10.72 -14.43
C ALA A 292 17.79 11.26 -13.28
N MET A 293 17.29 11.21 -12.04
CA MET A 293 18.07 11.58 -10.86
C MET A 293 19.24 10.60 -10.63
N LEU A 294 19.03 9.30 -10.78
CA LEU A 294 20.10 8.31 -10.64
C LEU A 294 21.19 8.53 -11.69
N ASP A 295 20.81 8.79 -12.95
CA ASP A 295 21.76 9.09 -14.04
C ASP A 295 22.58 10.36 -13.74
N GLN A 296 21.95 11.43 -13.24
CA GLN A 296 22.65 12.65 -12.80
C GLN A 296 23.64 12.40 -11.66
N LEU A 297 23.32 11.49 -10.76
CA LEU A 297 24.18 11.11 -9.64
C LEU A 297 25.27 10.09 -10.03
N GLY A 298 25.26 9.57 -11.27
CA GLY A 298 26.14 8.50 -11.73
C GLY A 298 25.93 7.19 -10.96
N ILE A 299 24.67 6.89 -10.60
CA ILE A 299 24.27 5.68 -9.88
C ILE A 299 23.68 4.68 -10.87
N ASP A 300 24.24 3.48 -10.90
CA ASP A 300 23.80 2.41 -11.79
C ASP A 300 22.39 1.93 -11.48
N GLN A 301 21.61 1.69 -12.54
CA GLN A 301 20.28 1.10 -12.53
C GLN A 301 20.12 0.11 -13.70
N PRO A 302 19.16 -0.82 -13.68
CA PRO A 302 18.80 -1.60 -14.86
C PRO A 302 18.44 -0.67 -16.01
N ALA A 303 18.81 -1.01 -17.24
CA ALA A 303 18.37 -0.26 -18.42
C ALA A 303 16.84 -0.22 -18.46
N TRP A 304 16.27 0.90 -18.83
CA TRP A 304 14.82 1.11 -18.78
C TRP A 304 14.37 2.08 -19.89
N MET A 305 13.07 1.99 -20.23
CA MET A 305 12.40 2.99 -21.04
C MET A 305 10.93 3.12 -20.66
N GLU A 306 10.35 4.24 -20.96
CA GLU A 306 8.91 4.46 -20.88
C GLU A 306 8.22 4.00 -22.16
N LEU A 307 7.03 3.43 -22.05
CA LEU A 307 6.24 3.01 -23.20
C LEU A 307 5.73 4.26 -23.94
N THR A 308 6.22 4.46 -25.15
CA THR A 308 5.80 5.50 -26.08
C THR A 308 5.12 4.87 -27.30
N SER A 309 5.76 3.84 -27.85
CA SER A 309 5.21 3.02 -28.92
C SER A 309 5.73 1.57 -28.84
N LEU A 310 5.04 0.63 -29.49
CA LEU A 310 5.46 -0.77 -29.51
C LEU A 310 6.78 -0.95 -30.25
N GLU A 311 7.00 -0.17 -31.33
CA GLU A 311 8.22 -0.21 -32.12
C GLU A 311 9.44 0.25 -31.30
N GLU A 312 9.30 1.29 -30.51
CA GLU A 312 10.38 1.78 -29.63
C GLU A 312 10.71 0.78 -28.54
N VAL A 313 9.69 0.11 -27.97
CA VAL A 313 9.92 -0.96 -26.98
C VAL A 313 10.66 -2.14 -27.62
N LYS A 314 10.28 -2.59 -28.83
CA LYS A 314 11.00 -3.64 -29.55
C LYS A 314 12.45 -3.22 -29.81
N GLY A 315 12.70 -2.00 -30.26
CA GLY A 315 14.05 -1.48 -30.44
C GLY A 315 14.86 -1.40 -29.15
N PHE A 316 14.22 -1.16 -28.01
CA PHE A 316 14.87 -1.24 -26.70
C PHE A 316 15.23 -2.69 -26.35
N VAL A 317 14.30 -3.63 -26.53
CA VAL A 317 14.53 -5.06 -26.24
C VAL A 317 15.64 -5.64 -27.12
N GLU A 318 15.72 -5.26 -28.41
CA GLU A 318 16.84 -5.64 -29.27
C GLU A 318 18.22 -5.22 -28.72
N LYS A 319 18.28 -4.10 -27.98
CA LYS A 319 19.54 -3.59 -27.39
C LYS A 319 19.89 -4.28 -26.08
N VAL A 320 18.88 -4.54 -25.21
CA VAL A 320 19.12 -5.05 -23.84
C VAL A 320 19.00 -6.56 -23.74
N GLY A 321 18.30 -7.19 -24.68
CA GLY A 321 17.97 -8.63 -24.67
C GLY A 321 16.82 -8.97 -23.70
N TYR A 322 16.26 -10.16 -23.90
CA TYR A 322 15.34 -10.78 -22.96
C TYR A 322 16.11 -11.44 -21.79
N PRO A 323 15.51 -11.59 -20.60
CA PRO A 323 14.14 -11.17 -20.24
C PRO A 323 14.03 -9.66 -19.89
N VAL A 324 12.82 -9.12 -20.09
CA VAL A 324 12.47 -7.75 -19.68
C VAL A 324 11.28 -7.76 -18.73
N LEU A 325 11.21 -6.76 -17.87
CA LEU A 325 10.14 -6.55 -16.90
C LEU A 325 9.23 -5.41 -17.38
N VAL A 326 7.96 -5.71 -17.59
CA VAL A 326 6.90 -4.73 -17.83
C VAL A 326 6.28 -4.35 -16.50
N ARG A 327 6.23 -3.04 -16.19
CA ARG A 327 5.65 -2.54 -14.94
C ARG A 327 4.88 -1.25 -15.14
N PRO A 328 3.61 -1.18 -14.74
CA PRO A 328 2.90 0.10 -14.63
C PRO A 328 3.52 0.96 -13.53
N SER A 329 3.44 2.28 -13.66
CA SER A 329 3.82 3.20 -12.58
C SER A 329 2.72 3.27 -11.52
N TYR A 330 3.09 3.50 -10.26
CA TYR A 330 2.18 3.67 -9.11
C TYR A 330 1.30 2.44 -8.79
N VAL A 331 1.79 1.24 -9.06
CA VAL A 331 1.04 0.00 -8.79
C VAL A 331 1.27 -0.51 -7.39
N LEU A 332 0.22 -1.06 -6.78
CA LEU A 332 0.29 -1.70 -5.46
C LEU A 332 0.76 -3.15 -5.60
N SER A 333 1.79 -3.51 -4.81
CA SER A 333 2.21 -4.91 -4.60
C SER A 333 2.58 -5.69 -5.86
N GLY A 334 3.11 -5.01 -6.88
CA GLY A 334 3.52 -5.66 -8.13
C GLY A 334 2.37 -6.03 -9.07
N ALA A 335 1.13 -5.58 -8.81
CA ALA A 335 -0.01 -5.88 -9.67
C ALA A 335 0.27 -5.49 -11.13
N ALA A 336 -0.01 -6.39 -12.06
CA ALA A 336 0.27 -6.29 -13.49
C ALA A 336 1.78 -6.11 -13.84
N MET A 337 2.69 -6.41 -12.91
CA MET A 337 4.11 -6.58 -13.23
C MET A 337 4.34 -7.98 -13.80
N ASN A 338 5.04 -8.06 -14.94
CA ASN A 338 5.33 -9.36 -15.57
C ASN A 338 6.73 -9.36 -16.18
N VAL A 339 7.41 -10.50 -16.04
CA VAL A 339 8.66 -10.76 -16.74
C VAL A 339 8.34 -11.42 -18.07
N CYS A 340 8.85 -10.85 -19.15
CA CYS A 340 8.63 -11.30 -20.51
C CYS A 340 9.91 -11.92 -21.05
N TYR A 341 9.80 -13.09 -21.64
CA TYR A 341 10.93 -13.84 -22.21
C TYR A 341 10.94 -13.83 -23.74
N ASP A 342 9.86 -13.38 -24.36
CA ASP A 342 9.73 -13.25 -25.81
C ASP A 342 8.78 -12.10 -26.21
N ASP A 343 8.67 -11.87 -27.54
CA ASP A 343 7.86 -10.80 -28.10
C ASP A 343 6.35 -11.02 -27.89
N GLU A 344 5.89 -12.26 -27.86
CA GLU A 344 4.46 -12.59 -27.70
C GLU A 344 4.01 -12.25 -26.26
N GLU A 345 4.79 -12.64 -25.26
CA GLU A 345 4.55 -12.29 -23.87
C GLU A 345 4.61 -10.77 -23.67
N LEU A 346 5.62 -10.11 -24.27
CA LEU A 346 5.78 -8.67 -24.18
C LEU A 346 4.54 -7.91 -24.71
N GLU A 347 4.06 -8.26 -25.91
CA GLU A 347 2.88 -7.60 -26.50
C GLU A 347 1.61 -7.83 -25.65
N ASN A 348 1.42 -9.02 -25.12
CA ASN A 348 0.28 -9.36 -24.28
C ASN A 348 0.30 -8.56 -22.95
N PHE A 349 1.45 -8.52 -22.28
CA PHE A 349 1.58 -7.83 -21.01
C PHE A 349 1.58 -6.31 -21.14
N LEU A 350 2.09 -5.75 -22.25
CA LEU A 350 1.98 -4.32 -22.53
C LEU A 350 0.51 -3.89 -22.69
N LYS A 351 -0.31 -4.65 -23.37
CA LYS A 351 -1.75 -4.38 -23.48
C LYS A 351 -2.42 -4.40 -22.11
N MET A 352 -2.16 -5.43 -21.32
CA MET A 352 -2.71 -5.53 -19.96
C MET A 352 -2.24 -4.40 -19.06
N ALA A 353 -0.97 -4.03 -19.11
CA ALA A 353 -0.41 -2.97 -18.29
C ALA A 353 -0.98 -1.59 -18.67
N ALA A 354 -1.21 -1.32 -19.95
CA ALA A 354 -1.84 -0.10 -20.44
C ALA A 354 -3.31 0.01 -20.01
N GLU A 355 -4.04 -1.11 -19.96
CA GLU A 355 -5.41 -1.15 -19.45
C GLU A 355 -5.49 -0.82 -17.95
N VAL A 356 -4.53 -1.31 -17.16
CA VAL A 356 -4.46 -1.08 -15.71
C VAL A 356 -3.99 0.33 -15.37
N SER A 357 -3.12 0.92 -16.16
CA SER A 357 -2.45 2.20 -15.89
C SER A 357 -2.80 3.27 -16.94
N LYS A 358 -4.07 3.70 -16.97
CA LYS A 358 -4.53 4.75 -17.91
C LYS A 358 -3.99 6.14 -17.59
N GLU A 359 -3.70 6.42 -16.33
CA GLU A 359 -3.24 7.75 -15.87
C GLU A 359 -1.72 7.88 -15.82
N TYR A 360 -0.98 6.77 -15.83
CA TYR A 360 0.46 6.76 -15.64
C TYR A 360 1.16 5.90 -16.68
N PRO A 361 2.39 6.26 -17.07
CA PRO A 361 3.12 5.52 -18.08
C PRO A 361 3.49 4.11 -17.62
N VAL A 362 3.52 3.19 -18.56
CA VAL A 362 4.09 1.86 -18.39
C VAL A 362 5.59 1.92 -18.68
N VAL A 363 6.39 1.27 -17.87
CA VAL A 363 7.84 1.21 -17.99
C VAL A 363 8.26 -0.22 -18.33
N VAL A 364 9.17 -0.34 -19.28
CA VAL A 364 9.86 -1.59 -19.60
C VAL A 364 11.31 -1.48 -19.13
N SER A 365 11.80 -2.47 -18.42
CA SER A 365 13.17 -2.47 -17.92
C SER A 365 13.83 -3.83 -18.12
N GLN A 366 15.17 -3.83 -18.29
CA GLN A 366 15.95 -5.05 -18.30
C GLN A 366 15.74 -5.83 -17.01
N PHE A 367 15.41 -7.11 -17.11
CA PHE A 367 15.35 -8.01 -15.96
C PHE A 367 16.68 -8.75 -15.79
N LEU A 368 17.28 -8.63 -14.62
CA LEU A 368 18.61 -9.18 -14.33
C LEU A 368 18.47 -10.47 -13.54
N GLU A 369 18.51 -11.61 -14.23
CA GLU A 369 18.46 -12.92 -13.60
C GLU A 369 19.70 -13.25 -12.76
N ASN A 370 19.53 -14.14 -11.79
CA ASN A 370 20.61 -14.63 -10.92
C ASN A 370 21.36 -13.50 -10.19
N THR A 371 20.66 -12.42 -9.86
CA THR A 371 21.17 -11.34 -9.04
C THR A 371 20.60 -11.44 -7.62
N LYS A 372 21.41 -11.08 -6.62
CA LYS A 372 20.93 -10.93 -5.26
C LYS A 372 20.11 -9.66 -5.11
N GLU A 373 19.00 -9.75 -4.44
CA GLU A 373 18.23 -8.59 -4.01
C GLU A 373 18.61 -8.23 -2.56
N ILE A 374 18.79 -6.94 -2.32
CA ILE A 374 19.25 -6.41 -1.03
C ILE A 374 18.39 -5.20 -0.69
N GLU A 375 17.88 -5.16 0.53
CA GLU A 375 17.13 -4.03 1.05
C GLU A 375 17.96 -3.16 1.98
N PHE A 376 17.78 -1.86 1.84
CA PHE A 376 18.33 -0.85 2.74
C PHE A 376 17.15 -0.10 3.38
N ASP A 377 16.82 -0.49 4.61
CA ASP A 377 15.83 0.20 5.43
C ASP A 377 16.52 1.23 6.29
N ALA A 378 16.02 2.46 6.28
CA ALA A 378 16.68 3.54 7.00
C ALA A 378 15.74 4.65 7.45
N VAL A 379 16.27 5.45 8.37
CA VAL A 379 15.70 6.72 8.80
C VAL A 379 16.71 7.82 8.52
N ALA A 380 16.25 8.93 7.95
CA ALA A 380 17.07 10.10 7.70
C ALA A 380 16.46 11.37 8.29
N GLN A 381 17.30 12.39 8.49
CA GLN A 381 16.91 13.75 8.86
C GLN A 381 17.64 14.72 7.93
N ASN A 382 16.88 15.55 7.22
CA ASN A 382 17.42 16.56 6.30
C ASN A 382 18.47 15.99 5.34
N GLY A 383 18.21 14.79 4.80
CA GLY A 383 19.10 14.08 3.87
C GLY A 383 20.28 13.35 4.54
N GLU A 384 20.46 13.45 5.86
CA GLU A 384 21.47 12.70 6.60
C GLU A 384 20.88 11.40 7.14
N VAL A 385 21.46 10.25 6.78
CA VAL A 385 21.05 8.93 7.29
C VAL A 385 21.44 8.82 8.76
N VAL A 386 20.44 8.65 9.61
CA VAL A 386 20.57 8.56 11.08
C VAL A 386 20.81 7.13 11.53
N GLU A 387 19.98 6.21 11.03
CA GLU A 387 20.10 4.78 11.29
C GLU A 387 19.70 3.98 10.06
N TYR A 388 20.21 2.76 9.93
CA TYR A 388 19.96 1.92 8.77
C TYR A 388 20.14 0.44 9.09
N ALA A 389 19.54 -0.41 8.26
CA ALA A 389 19.71 -1.85 8.21
C ALA A 389 19.92 -2.30 6.77
N ILE A 390 20.81 -3.28 6.55
CA ILE A 390 21.03 -3.93 5.25
C ILE A 390 20.62 -5.39 5.40
N SER A 391 19.50 -5.76 4.77
CA SER A 391 18.97 -7.13 4.70
C SER A 391 19.22 -7.71 3.32
N GLU A 392 19.40 -9.02 3.23
CA GLU A 392 19.46 -9.72 1.96
C GLU A 392 18.30 -10.69 1.79
N HIS A 393 17.85 -10.86 0.54
CA HIS A 393 16.93 -11.93 0.18
C HIS A 393 17.69 -13.25 0.05
N VAL A 394 17.10 -14.33 0.53
CA VAL A 394 17.62 -15.69 0.33
C VAL A 394 17.44 -16.08 -1.15
N GLU A 395 16.30 -15.75 -1.70
CA GLU A 395 15.93 -15.93 -3.09
C GLU A 395 16.69 -14.94 -3.99
N PHE A 396 16.83 -15.28 -5.27
CA PHE A 396 17.31 -14.33 -6.28
C PHE A 396 16.21 -13.33 -6.66
N ALA A 397 16.62 -12.24 -7.30
CA ALA A 397 15.70 -11.20 -7.80
C ALA A 397 14.58 -11.78 -8.67
N GLY A 398 13.38 -11.21 -8.53
CA GLY A 398 12.17 -11.69 -9.19
C GLY A 398 11.13 -12.27 -8.23
N VAL A 399 11.46 -12.31 -6.93
CA VAL A 399 10.49 -12.61 -5.86
C VAL A 399 10.13 -11.30 -5.17
N HIS A 400 8.84 -11.02 -5.06
CA HIS A 400 8.36 -9.81 -4.39
C HIS A 400 8.91 -9.72 -2.95
N SER A 401 9.37 -8.56 -2.51
CA SER A 401 10.00 -8.35 -1.20
C SER A 401 9.11 -8.74 0.00
N GLY A 402 7.78 -8.73 -0.19
CA GLY A 402 6.81 -9.26 0.77
C GLY A 402 6.89 -10.77 0.92
N ASP A 403 7.23 -11.50 -0.15
CA ASP A 403 7.26 -12.97 -0.19
C ASP A 403 8.65 -13.54 0.03
N ALA A 404 9.69 -12.74 -0.19
CA ALA A 404 11.06 -13.16 -0.02
C ALA A 404 11.42 -13.45 1.44
N THR A 405 12.29 -14.45 1.63
CA THR A 405 12.93 -14.70 2.91
C THR A 405 14.05 -13.70 3.14
N LEU A 406 13.94 -12.89 4.20
CA LEU A 406 14.94 -11.87 4.55
C LEU A 406 15.87 -12.38 5.65
N VAL A 407 17.15 -12.10 5.48
CA VAL A 407 18.19 -12.31 6.50
C VAL A 407 18.80 -10.97 6.89
N PHE A 408 18.84 -10.68 8.18
CA PHE A 408 19.46 -9.47 8.73
C PHE A 408 20.33 -9.77 9.96
N PRO A 409 21.56 -9.23 10.04
CA PRO A 409 22.29 -8.51 8.98
C PRO A 409 22.59 -9.40 7.77
N ALA A 410 22.73 -8.80 6.58
CA ALA A 410 23.07 -9.55 5.37
C ALA A 410 24.35 -10.37 5.57
N GLN A 411 24.31 -11.67 5.25
CA GLN A 411 25.37 -12.66 5.53
C GLN A 411 26.20 -13.00 4.28
N LYS A 412 25.55 -13.04 3.11
CA LYS A 412 26.17 -13.48 1.84
C LYS A 412 26.41 -12.33 0.88
N ILE A 413 26.83 -11.17 1.40
CA ILE A 413 27.25 -10.01 0.59
C ILE A 413 28.72 -9.67 0.91
N TYR A 414 29.46 -9.21 -0.08
CA TYR A 414 30.81 -8.72 0.15
C TYR A 414 30.80 -7.39 0.90
N PHE A 415 31.81 -7.17 1.73
CA PHE A 415 31.96 -5.90 2.45
C PHE A 415 32.01 -4.69 1.51
N ALA A 416 32.64 -4.85 0.33
CA ALA A 416 32.70 -3.82 -0.70
C ALA A 416 31.29 -3.48 -1.22
N THR A 417 30.42 -4.48 -1.41
CA THR A 417 29.01 -4.31 -1.79
C THR A 417 28.26 -3.52 -0.74
N ALA A 418 28.34 -3.90 0.54
CA ALA A 418 27.69 -3.20 1.64
C ALA A 418 28.14 -1.73 1.75
N ARG A 419 29.43 -1.45 1.57
CA ARG A 419 29.97 -0.08 1.53
C ARG A 419 29.43 0.73 0.36
N ARG A 420 29.30 0.11 -0.83
CA ARG A 420 28.74 0.76 -2.02
C ARG A 420 27.27 1.08 -1.82
N ILE A 421 26.45 0.13 -1.33
CA ILE A 421 25.05 0.34 -0.99
C ILE A 421 24.91 1.53 -0.03
N LYS A 422 25.65 1.54 1.07
CA LYS A 422 25.62 2.63 2.05
C LYS A 422 26.00 3.99 1.44
N LYS A 423 26.98 4.03 0.53
CA LYS A 423 27.38 5.26 -0.18
C LYS A 423 26.25 5.76 -1.07
N ILE A 424 25.67 4.89 -1.91
CA ILE A 424 24.58 5.21 -2.82
C ILE A 424 23.37 5.69 -2.03
N SER A 425 22.96 4.97 -0.98
CA SER A 425 21.82 5.33 -0.15
C SER A 425 21.97 6.72 0.49
N ARG A 426 23.18 7.08 0.92
CA ARG A 426 23.44 8.44 1.44
C ARG A 426 23.37 9.52 0.36
N GLN A 427 23.81 9.23 -0.87
CA GLN A 427 23.69 10.16 -1.98
C GLN A 427 22.20 10.41 -2.33
N ILE A 428 21.40 9.35 -2.43
CA ILE A 428 19.97 9.44 -2.69
C ILE A 428 19.26 10.19 -1.55
N ALA A 429 19.55 9.84 -0.29
CA ALA A 429 18.94 10.50 0.87
C ALA A 429 19.22 12.00 0.89
N LYS A 430 20.45 12.41 0.56
CA LYS A 430 20.86 13.80 0.47
C LYS A 430 20.17 14.54 -0.69
N GLU A 431 20.15 13.94 -1.88
CA GLU A 431 19.55 14.52 -3.08
C GLU A 431 18.04 14.75 -2.91
N LEU A 432 17.34 13.79 -2.30
CA LEU A 432 15.90 13.89 -2.01
C LEU A 432 15.60 14.63 -0.70
N ASN A 433 16.60 15.07 0.05
CA ASN A 433 16.47 15.71 1.35
C ASN A 433 15.50 14.96 2.29
N ILE A 434 15.72 13.65 2.44
CA ILE A 434 14.81 12.75 3.15
C ILE A 434 14.78 13.10 4.64
N SER A 435 13.56 13.20 5.21
CA SER A 435 13.31 13.34 6.65
C SER A 435 12.21 12.37 7.06
N GLY A 436 12.58 11.24 7.65
CA GLY A 436 11.68 10.16 8.03
C GLY A 436 12.14 8.79 7.52
N PRO A 437 11.23 7.79 7.49
CA PRO A 437 11.57 6.45 7.06
C PRO A 437 11.66 6.36 5.54
N PHE A 438 12.59 5.52 5.05
CA PHE A 438 12.72 5.20 3.64
C PHE A 438 13.35 3.82 3.43
N ASN A 439 13.08 3.24 2.26
CA ASN A 439 13.63 1.96 1.84
C ASN A 439 14.21 2.10 0.42
N ILE A 440 15.34 1.48 0.17
CA ILE A 440 15.92 1.35 -1.17
C ILE A 440 16.17 -0.13 -1.45
N GLN A 441 15.75 -0.58 -2.63
CA GLN A 441 16.01 -1.93 -3.12
C GLN A 441 17.14 -1.92 -4.14
N PHE A 442 18.06 -2.88 -4.00
CA PHE A 442 19.25 -3.02 -4.81
C PHE A 442 19.36 -4.42 -5.42
N LEU A 443 19.90 -4.49 -6.63
CA LEU A 443 20.45 -5.71 -7.21
C LEU A 443 21.95 -5.72 -7.06
N ALA A 444 22.50 -6.86 -6.67
CA ALA A 444 23.94 -7.03 -6.55
C ALA A 444 24.43 -8.32 -7.23
N ARG A 445 25.48 -8.18 -8.03
CA ARG A 445 26.21 -9.29 -8.67
C ARG A 445 27.68 -8.92 -8.79
N ASN A 446 28.59 -9.80 -8.32
CA ASN A 446 30.03 -9.61 -8.44
C ASN A 446 30.52 -8.21 -7.97
N ASN A 447 30.01 -7.69 -6.86
CA ASN A 447 30.23 -6.32 -6.35
C ASN A 447 29.66 -5.18 -7.21
N GLU A 448 29.04 -5.44 -8.33
CA GLU A 448 28.23 -4.44 -9.03
C GLU A 448 26.90 -4.28 -8.30
N VAL A 449 26.46 -3.03 -8.15
CA VAL A 449 25.24 -2.69 -7.41
C VAL A 449 24.41 -1.77 -8.29
N LYS A 450 23.16 -2.16 -8.52
CA LYS A 450 22.17 -1.37 -9.25
C LYS A 450 20.98 -1.05 -8.35
N VAL A 451 20.44 0.16 -8.47
CA VAL A 451 19.24 0.57 -7.74
C VAL A 451 18.00 0.14 -8.52
N ILE A 452 17.03 -0.50 -7.84
CA ILE A 452 15.72 -0.84 -8.40
C ILE A 452 14.75 0.30 -8.15
N GLU A 453 14.56 0.65 -6.86
CA GLU A 453 13.58 1.65 -6.43
C GLU A 453 13.94 2.26 -5.08
N CYS A 454 13.35 3.42 -4.81
CA CYS A 454 13.43 4.09 -3.52
C CYS A 454 12.01 4.47 -3.07
N ASN A 455 11.60 3.92 -1.94
CA ASN A 455 10.32 4.19 -1.33
C ASN A 455 10.50 5.17 -0.16
N LEU A 456 9.93 6.38 -0.25
CA LEU A 456 10.04 7.39 0.82
C LEU A 456 8.97 7.18 1.90
N ARG A 457 8.90 5.97 2.36
CA ARG A 457 7.99 5.47 3.40
C ARG A 457 8.57 4.24 4.07
N ALA A 458 7.96 3.81 5.16
CA ALA A 458 8.27 2.52 5.76
C ALA A 458 8.00 1.38 4.76
N SER A 459 8.84 0.36 4.81
CA SER A 459 8.70 -0.90 4.09
C SER A 459 8.14 -1.99 5.01
N ARG A 460 7.83 -3.15 4.44
CA ARG A 460 7.40 -4.33 5.22
C ARG A 460 8.50 -4.93 6.09
N SER A 461 9.74 -4.59 5.85
CA SER A 461 10.88 -5.04 6.65
C SER A 461 11.14 -4.16 7.89
N PHE A 462 10.55 -2.96 8.00
CA PHE A 462 10.75 -2.08 9.17
C PHE A 462 10.45 -2.73 10.52
N PRO A 463 9.32 -3.44 10.72
CA PRO A 463 9.09 -4.16 11.97
C PRO A 463 10.14 -5.23 12.24
N PHE A 464 10.57 -5.95 11.20
CA PHE A 464 11.59 -6.98 11.27
C PHE A 464 12.94 -6.40 11.74
N VAL A 465 13.47 -5.42 11.02
CA VAL A 465 14.76 -4.82 11.37
C VAL A 465 14.72 -4.11 12.72
N SER A 466 13.60 -3.47 13.07
CA SER A 466 13.41 -2.83 14.38
C SER A 466 13.46 -3.84 15.53
N LYS A 467 12.81 -4.99 15.37
CA LYS A 467 12.82 -6.08 16.37
C LYS A 467 14.20 -6.71 16.50
N VAL A 468 14.88 -6.97 15.39
CA VAL A 468 16.23 -7.56 15.38
C VAL A 468 17.23 -6.63 16.03
N LEU A 469 17.22 -5.35 15.72
CA LEU A 469 18.10 -4.33 16.32
C LEU A 469 17.69 -3.93 17.73
N LYS A 470 16.51 -4.36 18.21
CA LYS A 470 15.92 -3.88 19.47
C LYS A 470 15.82 -2.35 19.52
N ARG A 471 15.57 -1.73 18.37
CA ARG A 471 15.49 -0.30 18.17
C ARG A 471 14.34 0.03 17.23
N ASN A 472 13.39 0.83 17.67
CA ASN A 472 12.22 1.15 16.89
C ASN A 472 12.51 2.27 15.88
N PHE A 473 12.71 1.91 14.63
CA PHE A 473 12.97 2.84 13.52
C PHE A 473 11.80 3.83 13.30
N ILE A 474 10.57 3.39 13.54
CA ILE A 474 9.40 4.25 13.39
C ILE A 474 9.32 5.28 14.52
N GLU A 475 9.71 4.93 15.74
CA GLU A 475 9.81 5.90 16.83
C GLU A 475 10.83 6.98 16.47
N THR A 476 12.04 6.60 16.01
CA THR A 476 13.07 7.55 15.56
C THR A 476 12.55 8.43 14.43
N ALA A 477 11.93 7.83 13.40
CA ALA A 477 11.37 8.56 12.28
C ALA A 477 10.28 9.56 12.70
N THR A 478 9.37 9.15 13.59
CA THR A 478 8.29 10.00 14.08
C THR A 478 8.83 11.17 14.88
N ARG A 479 9.84 10.94 15.73
CA ARG A 479 10.52 12.02 16.46
C ARG A 479 11.14 13.04 15.53
N ILE A 480 11.78 12.59 14.44
CA ILE A 480 12.36 13.45 13.40
C ILE A 480 11.25 14.25 12.70
N MET A 481 10.19 13.60 12.28
CA MET A 481 9.06 14.26 11.59
C MET A 481 8.34 15.30 12.48
N LEU A 482 8.45 15.16 13.79
CA LEU A 482 7.86 16.08 14.78
C LEU A 482 8.86 17.06 15.39
N ASP A 483 10.09 17.13 14.85
CA ASP A 483 11.19 17.97 15.34
C ASP A 483 11.52 17.73 16.84
N ALA A 484 11.37 16.48 17.28
CA ALA A 484 11.63 16.07 18.65
C ALA A 484 13.02 15.43 18.83
N PRO A 485 13.64 15.50 20.00
CA PRO A 485 14.91 14.84 20.26
C PRO A 485 14.82 13.32 20.09
N TYR A 486 15.87 12.73 19.53
CA TYR A 486 16.05 11.29 19.40
C TYR A 486 17.49 10.87 19.71
N SER A 487 17.70 9.59 20.03
CA SER A 487 19.05 9.05 20.24
C SER A 487 19.58 8.43 18.95
N ARG A 488 20.84 8.76 18.61
CA ARG A 488 21.54 8.05 17.52
C ARG A 488 22.00 6.66 18.01
N PRO A 489 22.08 5.65 17.13
CA PRO A 489 22.61 4.34 17.51
C PRO A 489 24.10 4.43 17.91
N ASP A 490 24.45 3.75 18.99
CA ASP A 490 25.83 3.69 19.50
C ASP A 490 26.68 2.66 18.75
N LYS A 491 26.00 1.66 18.14
CA LYS A 491 26.65 0.53 17.44
C LYS A 491 26.22 0.48 15.99
N SER A 492 27.08 -0.10 15.16
CA SER A 492 26.72 -0.45 13.79
C SER A 492 25.67 -1.56 13.78
N ALA A 493 24.81 -1.57 12.75
CA ALA A 493 23.89 -2.66 12.52
C ALA A 493 24.56 -4.02 12.27
N PHE A 494 25.87 -4.04 12.03
CA PHE A 494 26.69 -5.26 11.90
C PHE A 494 27.33 -5.72 13.23
N ASP A 495 27.21 -4.94 14.30
CA ASP A 495 27.80 -5.24 15.61
C ASP A 495 26.80 -5.93 16.55
N ILE A 496 25.96 -6.81 16.00
CA ILE A 496 24.99 -7.61 16.76
C ILE A 496 25.39 -9.09 16.77
N ASP A 497 25.15 -9.77 17.90
CA ASP A 497 25.55 -11.16 18.13
C ASP A 497 24.53 -12.20 17.66
N TRP A 498 23.49 -11.77 16.96
CA TRP A 498 22.43 -12.64 16.46
C TRP A 498 22.03 -12.29 15.03
N ILE A 499 21.40 -13.25 14.38
CA ILE A 499 20.87 -13.12 13.02
C ILE A 499 19.35 -13.25 13.10
N GLY A 500 18.65 -12.34 12.46
CA GLY A 500 17.22 -12.41 12.25
C GLY A 500 16.89 -13.02 10.90
N VAL A 501 15.86 -13.84 10.84
CA VAL A 501 15.28 -14.38 9.61
C VAL A 501 13.80 -14.09 9.61
N LYS A 502 13.32 -13.48 8.53
CA LYS A 502 11.90 -13.29 8.23
C LYS A 502 11.52 -14.22 7.10
N ALA A 503 10.57 -15.11 7.31
CA ALA A 503 10.03 -15.99 6.28
C ALA A 503 8.54 -15.70 6.06
N SER A 504 8.10 -15.78 4.81
CA SER A 504 6.71 -15.58 4.45
C SER A 504 5.85 -16.78 4.75
N GLN A 505 4.61 -16.53 5.13
CA GLN A 505 3.60 -17.57 5.35
C GLN A 505 2.47 -17.43 4.35
N PHE A 506 2.10 -18.54 3.73
CA PHE A 506 1.04 -18.64 2.73
C PHE A 506 -0.16 -19.41 3.30
N SER A 507 -1.36 -18.86 3.11
CA SER A 507 -2.59 -19.51 3.58
C SER A 507 -3.22 -20.43 2.54
N PHE A 508 -2.43 -21.25 1.86
CA PHE A 508 -2.91 -22.15 0.79
C PHE A 508 -4.01 -23.10 1.24
N SER A 509 -4.01 -23.53 2.50
CA SER A 509 -5.07 -24.37 3.04
C SER A 509 -6.43 -23.68 3.13
N ARG A 510 -6.46 -22.35 3.16
CA ARG A 510 -7.67 -21.53 3.24
C ARG A 510 -8.03 -20.85 1.93
N LEU A 511 -7.03 -20.56 1.09
CA LEU A 511 -7.19 -19.91 -0.21
C LEU A 511 -7.12 -20.99 -1.31
N HIS A 512 -8.24 -21.62 -1.59
CA HIS A 512 -8.32 -22.58 -2.70
C HIS A 512 -7.89 -21.91 -4.02
N LYS A 513 -6.98 -22.55 -4.76
CA LYS A 513 -6.39 -22.07 -6.02
C LYS A 513 -5.38 -20.91 -5.89
N ALA A 514 -4.86 -20.62 -4.69
CA ALA A 514 -3.70 -19.74 -4.56
C ALA A 514 -2.49 -20.37 -5.30
N ASP A 515 -1.74 -19.56 -6.01
CA ASP A 515 -0.54 -20.02 -6.71
C ASP A 515 0.62 -20.11 -5.71
N PRO A 516 1.27 -21.28 -5.55
CA PRO A 516 2.42 -21.44 -4.67
C PRO A 516 3.73 -20.94 -5.30
N VAL A 517 3.73 -20.54 -6.56
CA VAL A 517 4.93 -20.06 -7.24
C VAL A 517 5.21 -18.62 -6.81
N LEU A 518 6.41 -18.39 -6.27
CA LEU A 518 6.89 -17.06 -5.94
C LEU A 518 7.19 -16.29 -7.23
N GLY A 519 6.77 -15.03 -7.27
CA GLY A 519 6.95 -14.15 -8.42
C GLY A 519 7.07 -12.69 -8.03
N VAL A 520 6.95 -11.84 -9.02
CA VAL A 520 7.02 -10.38 -8.83
C VAL A 520 5.79 -9.82 -8.13
N ASP A 521 4.69 -10.57 -8.13
CA ASP A 521 3.46 -10.24 -7.39
C ASP A 521 3.49 -10.85 -5.99
N MET A 522 2.99 -10.13 -5.00
CA MET A 522 2.89 -10.62 -3.63
C MET A 522 1.70 -11.58 -3.47
N SER A 523 1.94 -12.75 -2.88
CA SER A 523 0.92 -13.76 -2.56
C SER A 523 0.90 -14.22 -1.10
N SER A 524 1.91 -13.87 -0.30
CA SER A 524 1.94 -14.21 1.13
C SER A 524 0.93 -13.39 1.94
N THR A 525 0.44 -14.01 3.02
CA THR A 525 -0.57 -13.40 3.90
C THR A 525 0.01 -12.98 5.25
N ARG A 526 1.13 -13.58 5.68
CA ARG A 526 1.78 -13.34 6.98
C ARG A 526 3.29 -13.58 6.89
N HIS A 527 3.99 -13.21 7.96
CA HIS A 527 5.42 -13.46 8.13
C HIS A 527 5.73 -14.12 9.48
N ILE A 528 6.75 -14.97 9.48
CA ILE A 528 7.33 -15.58 10.67
C ILE A 528 8.71 -14.96 10.89
N LEU A 529 8.97 -14.52 12.12
CA LEU A 529 10.24 -13.94 12.53
C LEU A 529 10.97 -14.90 13.48
N THR A 530 12.23 -15.20 13.17
CA THR A 530 13.11 -16.02 14.01
C THR A 530 14.41 -15.29 14.31
N LEU A 531 14.92 -15.41 15.53
CA LEU A 531 16.23 -14.90 15.94
C LEU A 531 17.11 -16.09 16.34
N GLY A 532 18.33 -16.17 15.79
CA GLY A 532 19.34 -17.15 16.14
C GLY A 532 20.64 -16.48 16.55
N HIS A 533 21.43 -17.14 17.45
CA HIS A 533 22.79 -16.68 17.74
C HIS A 533 23.69 -16.85 16.52
N ASN A 534 24.73 -16.02 16.45
CA ASN A 534 25.72 -15.99 15.34
C ASN A 534 26.66 -17.21 15.39
N THR A 535 26.09 -18.41 15.39
CA THR A 535 26.83 -19.62 15.03
C THR A 535 26.72 -19.78 13.53
N PRO A 536 27.77 -20.24 12.80
CA PRO A 536 27.65 -20.52 11.38
C PRO A 536 26.40 -21.39 11.19
N LEU A 537 25.40 -20.87 10.46
CA LEU A 537 24.23 -21.67 10.09
C LEU A 537 24.78 -22.92 9.39
N PRO A 538 24.52 -24.14 9.91
CA PRO A 538 24.77 -25.33 9.14
C PRO A 538 24.04 -25.14 7.80
N ASP A 539 24.71 -25.38 6.70
CA ASP A 539 24.27 -25.15 5.34
C ASP A 539 22.75 -25.14 5.21
N ILE A 540 22.15 -23.95 5.09
CA ILE A 540 20.75 -23.87 4.68
C ILE A 540 20.78 -24.47 3.29
N PRO A 541 20.12 -25.61 3.04
CA PRO A 541 20.12 -26.19 1.71
C PRO A 541 19.65 -25.12 0.75
N THR A 542 20.46 -24.84 -0.25
CA THR A 542 20.14 -23.90 -1.32
C THR A 542 18.87 -24.46 -1.96
N ILE A 543 17.74 -23.83 -1.71
CA ILE A 543 16.48 -24.19 -2.36
C ILE A 543 16.65 -23.73 -3.81
N HIS A 544 17.05 -24.65 -4.66
CA HIS A 544 17.08 -24.41 -6.08
C HIS A 544 15.64 -24.35 -6.59
N HIS A 545 15.28 -23.26 -7.25
CA HIS A 545 13.97 -23.03 -7.86
C HIS A 545 13.55 -24.08 -8.92
N THR A 546 14.43 -25.02 -9.29
CA THR A 546 14.16 -26.05 -10.28
C THR A 546 13.45 -27.29 -9.75
N ASP A 547 13.39 -27.44 -8.43
CA ASP A 547 12.68 -28.56 -7.83
C ASP A 547 11.28 -28.12 -7.39
N VAL A 548 10.31 -28.30 -8.29
CA VAL A 548 8.89 -28.34 -7.95
C VAL A 548 8.72 -29.50 -6.98
N LEU A 549 8.84 -29.21 -5.68
CA LEU A 549 8.67 -30.22 -4.65
C LEU A 549 7.21 -30.68 -4.63
N PRO A 550 6.92 -32.01 -4.72
CA PRO A 550 5.60 -32.53 -4.45
C PRO A 550 5.17 -32.14 -3.03
N HIS A 551 3.88 -32.05 -2.80
CA HIS A 551 3.23 -31.61 -1.55
C HIS A 551 3.82 -32.18 -0.24
N GLN A 552 4.54 -33.32 -0.29
CA GLN A 552 5.21 -33.96 0.84
C GLN A 552 6.53 -33.30 1.26
N SER A 553 7.24 -32.63 0.38
CA SER A 553 8.53 -32.00 0.70
C SER A 553 8.41 -30.60 1.33
N ILE A 554 7.28 -29.91 1.14
CA ILE A 554 6.96 -28.67 1.85
C ILE A 554 6.80 -28.94 3.36
N GLN A 555 6.25 -30.10 3.73
CA GLN A 555 6.18 -30.53 5.14
C GLN A 555 7.58 -30.78 5.74
N HIS A 556 8.54 -31.26 4.95
CA HIS A 556 9.91 -31.51 5.46
C HIS A 556 10.75 -30.23 5.58
N GLY A 557 10.52 -29.24 4.72
CA GLY A 557 11.12 -27.91 4.87
C GLY A 557 10.56 -27.15 6.09
N LEU A 558 9.25 -27.25 6.31
CA LEU A 558 8.59 -26.70 7.50
C LEU A 558 8.99 -27.45 8.78
N VAL A 559 9.22 -28.77 8.74
CA VAL A 559 9.74 -29.55 9.88
C VAL A 559 11.19 -29.14 10.22
N GLY A 560 11.99 -28.70 9.24
CA GLY A 560 13.31 -28.14 9.49
C GLY A 560 13.23 -26.78 10.20
N LEU A 561 12.31 -25.92 9.79
CA LEU A 561 12.04 -24.63 10.44
C LEU A 561 11.36 -24.80 11.81
N ASP A 562 10.45 -25.75 11.95
CA ASP A 562 9.83 -26.11 13.23
C ASP A 562 10.86 -26.70 14.22
N LYS A 563 11.81 -27.51 13.77
CA LYS A 563 12.91 -27.98 14.62
C LYS A 563 13.88 -26.86 15.00
N LEU A 564 14.16 -25.90 14.11
CA LEU A 564 14.91 -24.70 14.47
C LEU A 564 14.14 -23.82 15.46
N ALA A 565 12.85 -23.63 15.27
CA ALA A 565 11.99 -22.91 16.20
C ALA A 565 11.88 -23.65 17.56
N GLN A 566 11.73 -24.97 17.58
CA GLN A 566 11.70 -25.77 18.79
C GLN A 566 13.07 -25.85 19.49
N THR A 567 14.17 -25.84 18.74
CA THR A 567 15.52 -25.81 19.33
C THR A 567 15.84 -24.47 19.97
N VAL A 568 15.34 -23.35 19.37
CA VAL A 568 15.48 -22.01 19.95
C VAL A 568 14.59 -21.84 21.20
N VAL A 569 13.43 -22.48 21.26
CA VAL A 569 12.52 -22.44 22.41
C VAL A 569 13.10 -23.21 23.60
N LEU A 570 13.86 -24.29 23.38
CA LEU A 570 14.41 -25.14 24.44
C LEU A 570 15.73 -24.64 25.03
N THR A 571 16.41 -23.68 24.42
CA THR A 571 17.71 -23.16 24.89
C THR A 571 17.69 -21.75 25.46
N SER A 572 16.59 -21.00 25.37
CA SER A 572 16.47 -19.66 25.94
C SER A 572 15.35 -19.60 26.98
N GLN A 573 15.69 -19.70 28.24
CA GLN A 573 14.78 -19.30 29.31
C GLN A 573 14.42 -17.82 29.14
N GLY A 574 13.19 -17.53 28.78
CA GLY A 574 12.55 -16.26 29.09
C GLY A 574 12.39 -15.23 27.97
N ILE A 575 12.11 -15.61 26.73
CA ILE A 575 11.64 -14.63 25.72
C ILE A 575 10.21 -15.01 25.28
N PRO A 576 9.21 -14.17 25.53
CA PRO A 576 7.85 -14.45 25.08
C PRO A 576 7.74 -14.39 23.56
N PHE A 577 7.07 -15.38 22.97
CA PHE A 577 6.63 -15.34 21.58
C PHE A 577 5.70 -14.14 21.38
N ILE A 578 6.06 -13.25 20.49
CA ILE A 578 5.15 -12.20 20.03
C ILE A 578 4.67 -12.62 18.64
N TYR A 579 3.43 -13.11 18.57
CA TYR A 579 2.70 -13.19 17.30
C TYR A 579 2.47 -11.76 16.80
N ALA A 580 2.88 -11.49 15.55
CA ALA A 580 2.49 -10.28 14.82
C ALA A 580 1.43 -10.65 13.79
#